data_1a6c1bd44325486c61bd19d9d1f84de4
#
_entry.id   1a6c1bd44325486c61bd19d9d1f84de4
#
_cell.length_a   1.000
_cell.length_b   1.000
_cell.length_c   1.000
_cell.angle_alpha   90.00
_cell.angle_beta   90.00
_cell.angle_gamma   90.00
#
_symmetry.space_group_name_H-M   'P 1'
#
loop_
_entity.id
_entity.type
_entity.pdbx_description
1 polymer ?
#
loop_
_entity_poly.entity_id
_entity_poly.type
_entity_poly.pdbx_seq_one_letter_code
_entity_poly.pdbx_strand_id
1 'polypeptide(L)'
;SDPSGEAFYIRDEETGRLWSPTPLPCPGATPYFCRRGFGYSVFEHREDGIKSELWIYVSASAPVKFMVLKVMNESGRNRTLSVTGYLEWVL
;
A
#
# COMPACT_ATOMS: atom_id res chain seq x y z
N SER A 1 18.09 8.51 2.63
CA SER A 1 17.14 8.18 1.60
C SER A 1 16.80 6.73 1.66
N ASP A 2 15.65 6.46 1.31
CA ASP A 2 15.16 5.11 1.31
C ASP A 2 15.54 4.43 0.00
N PRO A 3 16.23 3.32 0.03
CA PRO A 3 16.49 2.55 -1.17
C PRO A 3 15.21 2.11 -1.85
N SER A 4 14.12 2.11 -1.10
CA SER A 4 12.80 1.89 -1.62
C SER A 4 12.69 0.76 -2.62
N GLY A 5 13.42 -0.29 -2.40
CA GLY A 5 13.20 -1.47 -3.19
C GLY A 5 11.95 -2.22 -2.80
N GLU A 6 11.04 -1.58 -2.04
CA GLU A 6 9.86 -2.23 -1.51
C GLU A 6 8.62 -1.63 -2.16
N ALA A 7 7.74 -2.49 -2.65
CA ALA A 7 6.49 -2.05 -3.26
C ALA A 7 5.41 -3.11 -3.02
N PHE A 8 4.19 -2.63 -2.89
CA PHE A 8 3.03 -3.50 -2.85
C PHE A 8 2.13 -3.18 -4.03
N TYR A 9 1.49 -4.20 -4.56
CA TYR A 9 0.54 -4.05 -5.65
C TYR A 9 -0.75 -4.75 -5.28
N ILE A 10 -1.86 -4.10 -5.56
CA ILE A 10 -3.19 -4.67 -5.42
C ILE A 10 -3.76 -4.85 -6.81
N ARG A 11 -4.26 -6.03 -7.11
CA ARG A 11 -4.86 -6.31 -8.39
C ARG A 11 -6.28 -6.80 -8.22
N ASP A 12 -7.20 -6.23 -8.97
CA ASP A 12 -8.56 -6.73 -9.08
C ASP A 12 -8.54 -7.87 -10.10
N GLU A 13 -8.82 -9.08 -9.66
CA GLU A 13 -8.71 -10.25 -10.52
C GLU A 13 -9.83 -10.33 -11.57
N GLU A 14 -10.91 -9.62 -11.36
CA GLU A 14 -12.01 -9.61 -12.33
C GLU A 14 -11.74 -8.66 -13.49
N THR A 15 -11.18 -7.50 -13.22
CA THR A 15 -10.96 -6.47 -14.23
C THR A 15 -9.52 -6.40 -14.70
N GLY A 16 -8.61 -6.96 -13.94
CA GLY A 16 -7.18 -6.83 -14.21
C GLY A 16 -6.58 -5.50 -13.83
N ARG A 17 -7.36 -4.62 -13.19
CA ARG A 17 -6.82 -3.33 -12.75
C ARG A 17 -5.77 -3.55 -11.68
N LEU A 18 -4.72 -2.76 -11.78
CA LEU A 18 -3.57 -2.84 -10.89
C LEU A 18 -3.26 -1.46 -10.35
N TRP A 19 -3.02 -1.37 -9.04
CA TRP A 19 -2.58 -0.13 -8.42
C TRP A 19 -1.75 -0.44 -7.20
N SER A 20 -0.98 0.55 -6.75
CA SER A 20 -0.25 0.43 -5.50
C SER A 20 -0.98 1.18 -4.39
N PRO A 21 -0.85 0.73 -3.11
CA PRO A 21 -1.46 1.45 -1.99
C PRO A 21 -0.78 2.78 -1.70
N THR A 22 0.34 3.05 -2.35
CA THR A 22 1.07 4.31 -2.28
C THR A 22 1.06 4.97 -3.66
N PRO A 23 1.33 6.29 -3.75
CA PRO A 23 1.31 6.97 -5.06
C PRO A 23 2.28 6.40 -6.08
N LEU A 24 3.33 5.74 -5.63
CA LEU A 24 4.31 5.11 -6.50
C LEU A 24 4.43 3.65 -6.10
N PRO A 25 4.76 2.75 -6.99
CA PRO A 25 5.13 2.96 -8.39
C PRO A 25 3.96 2.91 -9.36
N CYS A 26 2.79 2.48 -8.94
CA CYS A 26 1.66 2.29 -9.83
C CYS A 26 0.42 2.97 -9.24
N PRO A 27 0.28 4.30 -9.45
CA PRO A 27 -0.84 5.00 -8.83
C PRO A 27 -2.18 4.61 -9.43
N GLY A 28 -3.22 4.61 -8.58
CA GLY A 28 -4.58 4.44 -9.03
C GLY A 28 -5.16 5.76 -9.55
N ALA A 29 -6.47 5.75 -9.78
CA ALA A 29 -7.15 6.86 -10.41
C ALA A 29 -7.59 7.95 -9.44
N THR A 30 -7.64 7.65 -8.14
CA THR A 30 -8.11 8.60 -7.14
C THR A 30 -6.95 9.11 -6.29
N PRO A 31 -7.15 10.22 -5.56
CA PRO A 31 -6.09 10.76 -4.72
C PRO A 31 -5.67 9.82 -3.60
N TYR A 32 -4.43 9.97 -3.19
CA TYR A 32 -3.87 9.29 -2.03
C TYR A 32 -3.75 10.27 -0.87
N PHE A 33 -4.01 9.79 0.34
CA PHE A 33 -3.88 10.60 1.53
C PHE A 33 -2.81 10.00 2.42
N CYS A 34 -1.91 10.85 2.91
CA CYS A 34 -0.83 10.41 3.78
C CYS A 34 -0.95 11.13 5.11
N ARG A 35 -1.02 10.35 6.18
CA ARG A 35 -0.95 10.88 7.55
C ARG A 35 0.36 10.45 8.16
N ARG A 36 0.95 11.34 8.94
CA ARG A 36 2.20 11.04 9.61
C ARG A 36 2.05 11.29 11.09
N GLY A 37 2.59 10.39 11.88
CA GLY A 37 2.71 10.55 13.31
C GLY A 37 4.13 10.28 13.74
N PHE A 38 4.34 10.25 15.05
CA PHE A 38 5.65 9.95 15.57
C PHE A 38 5.95 8.47 15.37
N GLY A 39 6.93 8.18 14.52
CA GLY A 39 7.36 6.82 14.24
C GLY A 39 6.48 6.04 13.26
N TYR A 40 5.52 6.68 12.61
CA TYR A 40 4.71 6.00 11.62
C TYR A 40 4.21 6.92 10.51
N SER A 41 3.86 6.31 9.39
CA SER A 41 3.15 6.97 8.30
C SER A 41 2.02 6.04 7.85
N VAL A 42 0.92 6.62 7.39
CA VAL A 42 -0.21 5.85 6.86
C VAL A 42 -0.59 6.42 5.51
N PHE A 43 -0.62 5.56 4.50
CA PHE A 43 -1.15 5.92 3.19
C PHE A 43 -2.54 5.35 3.06
N GLU A 44 -3.51 6.20 2.81
CA GLU A 44 -4.90 5.79 2.64
C GLU A 44 -5.33 6.05 1.21
N HIS A 45 -6.01 5.08 0.61
CA HIS A 45 -6.44 5.18 -0.77
C HIS A 45 -7.72 4.36 -0.97
N ARG A 46 -8.59 4.88 -1.82
CA ARG A 46 -9.78 4.14 -2.24
C ARG A 46 -9.78 4.01 -3.75
N GLU A 47 -9.90 2.79 -4.21
CA GLU A 47 -9.89 2.50 -5.63
C GLU A 47 -11.03 1.53 -5.93
N ASP A 48 -11.99 1.99 -6.73
CA ASP A 48 -13.09 1.14 -7.21
C ASP A 48 -13.76 0.35 -6.07
N GLY A 49 -14.08 1.06 -4.97
CA GLY A 49 -14.75 0.47 -3.83
C GLY A 49 -13.85 -0.33 -2.88
N ILE A 50 -12.56 -0.32 -3.13
CA ILE A 50 -11.60 -0.99 -2.24
C ILE A 50 -10.81 0.09 -1.50
N LYS A 51 -10.85 0.03 -0.17
CA LYS A 51 -10.07 0.93 0.66
C LYS A 51 -8.80 0.22 1.10
N SER A 52 -7.67 0.89 0.97
CA SER A 52 -6.41 0.37 1.48
C SER A 52 -5.79 1.35 2.45
N GLU A 53 -5.11 0.82 3.45
CA GLU A 53 -4.28 1.58 4.38
C GLU A 53 -2.94 0.86 4.49
N LEU A 54 -1.89 1.54 4.09
CA LEU A 54 -0.55 1.01 4.29
C LEU A 54 0.10 1.77 5.44
N TRP A 55 0.35 1.04 6.53
CA TRP A 55 0.99 1.57 7.71
C TRP A 55 2.47 1.23 7.67
N ILE A 56 3.30 2.23 7.85
CA ILE A 56 4.74 2.06 7.85
C ILE A 56 5.24 2.54 9.22
N TYR A 57 5.83 1.62 9.97
CA TYR A 57 6.37 1.89 11.31
C TYR A 57 7.88 1.84 11.24
N VAL A 58 8.53 2.82 11.85
CA VAL A 58 9.97 2.90 11.90
C VAL A 58 10.39 2.91 13.37
N SER A 59 11.32 2.02 13.72
CA SER A 59 11.87 1.99 15.07
C SER A 59 12.93 3.07 15.21
N ALA A 60 12.88 3.79 16.35
CA ALA A 60 13.87 4.82 16.63
C ALA A 60 15.18 4.22 17.16
N SER A 61 15.15 3.00 17.67
CA SER A 61 16.29 2.40 18.35
C SER A 61 16.99 1.32 17.56
N ALA A 62 16.44 0.91 16.42
CA ALA A 62 17.02 -0.13 15.58
C ALA A 62 16.62 0.14 14.12
N PRO A 63 17.44 -0.30 13.16
CA PRO A 63 17.12 -0.08 11.75
C PRO A 63 16.05 -1.07 11.29
N VAL A 64 14.88 -1.02 11.89
CA VAL A 64 13.78 -1.93 11.61
C VAL A 64 12.58 -1.15 11.13
N LYS A 65 11.97 -1.65 10.06
CA LYS A 65 10.78 -1.08 9.46
C LYS A 65 9.72 -2.16 9.35
N PHE A 66 8.52 -1.86 9.84
CA PHE A 66 7.37 -2.76 9.71
C PHE A 66 6.33 -2.13 8.81
N MET A 67 5.74 -2.94 7.96
CA MET A 67 4.67 -2.48 7.10
C MET A 67 3.46 -3.37 7.29
N VAL A 68 2.29 -2.74 7.43
CA VAL A 68 1.02 -3.44 7.57
C VAL A 68 0.07 -2.90 6.53
N LEU A 69 -0.39 -3.76 5.65
CA LEU A 69 -1.39 -3.39 4.65
C LEU A 69 -2.75 -3.90 5.10
N LYS A 70 -3.70 -2.98 5.23
CA LYS A 70 -5.10 -3.30 5.51
C LYS A 70 -5.91 -3.03 4.26
N VAL A 71 -6.75 -3.98 3.89
CA VAL A 71 -7.59 -3.87 2.71
C VAL A 71 -9.02 -4.13 3.12
N MET A 72 -9.92 -3.22 2.76
CA MET A 72 -11.32 -3.31 3.12
C MET A 72 -12.18 -3.20 1.86
N ASN A 73 -13.14 -4.10 1.73
CA ASN A 73 -14.08 -4.07 0.62
C ASN A 73 -15.29 -3.23 1.01
N GLU A 74 -15.39 -2.05 0.42
CA GLU A 74 -16.51 -1.14 0.63
C GLU A 74 -17.47 -1.13 -0.55
N SER A 75 -17.31 -2.06 -1.49
CA SER A 75 -18.08 -2.03 -2.75
C SER A 75 -19.48 -2.61 -2.62
N GLY A 76 -19.78 -3.33 -1.56
CA GLY A 76 -21.08 -3.96 -1.38
C GLY A 76 -21.28 -5.23 -2.19
N ARG A 77 -20.25 -5.71 -2.87
CA ARG A 77 -20.28 -6.97 -3.63
C ARG A 77 -19.00 -7.74 -3.39
N ASN A 78 -19.04 -9.02 -3.71
CA ASN A 78 -17.84 -9.85 -3.58
C ASN A 78 -16.78 -9.40 -4.57
N ARG A 79 -15.55 -9.37 -4.10
CA ARG A 79 -14.39 -8.96 -4.90
C ARG A 79 -13.27 -9.97 -4.70
N THR A 80 -12.55 -10.24 -5.77
CA THR A 80 -11.37 -11.10 -5.69
C THR A 80 -10.15 -10.25 -5.99
N LEU A 81 -9.28 -10.13 -5.00
CA LEU A 81 -8.09 -9.31 -5.12
C LEU A 81 -6.86 -10.14 -4.83
N SER A 82 -5.77 -9.80 -5.46
CA SER A 82 -4.46 -10.33 -5.07
C SER A 82 -3.57 -9.19 -4.61
N VAL A 83 -2.72 -9.51 -3.65
CA VAL A 83 -1.75 -8.55 -3.12
C VAL A 83 -0.36 -9.15 -3.35
N THR A 84 0.49 -8.39 -3.99
CA THR A 84 1.86 -8.82 -4.26
C THR A 84 2.83 -7.84 -3.61
N GLY A 85 3.75 -8.38 -2.83
CA GLY A 85 4.86 -7.60 -2.29
C GLY A 85 6.09 -7.79 -3.16
N TYR A 86 6.79 -6.73 -3.40
CA TYR A 86 8.02 -6.75 -4.18
C TYR A 86 9.14 -6.14 -3.33
N LEU A 87 10.26 -6.84 -3.28
CA LEU A 87 11.43 -6.38 -2.54
C LEU A 87 12.64 -6.50 -3.45
N GLU A 88 13.31 -5.39 -3.63
CA GLU A 88 14.55 -5.36 -4.41
C GLU A 88 15.73 -5.15 -3.47
N TRP A 89 16.73 -6.02 -3.57
CA TRP A 89 17.93 -5.90 -2.78
C TRP A 89 18.93 -5.02 -3.51
N VAL A 90 19.41 -4.01 -2.81
CA VAL A 90 20.49 -3.16 -3.32
C VAL A 90 21.74 -3.52 -2.53
N LEU A 91 22.72 -4.03 -3.20
CA LEU A 91 23.98 -4.46 -2.57
C LEU A 91 25.05 -3.38 -2.73
#